data_2723af84645450587a8b07fbdb2366b1
#
_entry.id   2723af84645450587a8b07fbdb2366b1
#
_cell.length_a   1.000
_cell.length_b   1.000
_cell.length_c   1.000
_cell.angle_alpha   90.00
_cell.angle_beta   90.00
_cell.angle_gamma   90.00
#
_symmetry.space_group_name_H-M   'P 1'
#
loop_
_entity.id
_entity.type
_entity.pdbx_description
1 polymer ?
#
loop_
_entity_poly.entity_id
_entity_poly.type
_entity_poly.pdbx_seq_one_letter_code
_entity_poly.pdbx_strand_id
1 'polypeptide(L)'
;MNKKIILSISLVGFLSLANAQTEKQIPEVTIASKSLQEINKSGKNVTLLTQKDLEKYKGQTLSDVLERITNFQITGSFNNNSEPKTLRVRGGDNNVVILIDGIPMKDVTTIKNNVMDIRLLSLENIESIEILNGASSVLYGSNAGTAVIDIKTKKNSYKKIDAAFGMRGGSYGTFAQNADISGKLGIFNYHISGFNEKSDGLSSAEGDDSFDKDGFEKQALNAKAGISLKNFNFNLNGGWNHHLFKYDNGAFSDGENRGNDKQAYLGGNANFLYRNGQLTLNTRFSNNKRIGETFIGNSYQEQYSYEGKDFFAELFNRYDFNKNIQLTAGLQYENQKMNENENSSFDAFANALFTYRFVHLEAGTRLTNHSKFGNQWTYSANPYLYQELGSSFIKLGYSFATAFISPTLYQSFGSLPYVLPNPDLKPETSLSHEINISFGKKDRSLLISAAVFNRKEQDVFGYYTDPFTYLGIYKNISENTTKGFEVDFNYQLTSKIGFGGNFSFVEKENHAAMKRQPKQRVNSYIEILPFKGSRVLISHLFVGGRADAYYDSLTYSTREVILSDFNLFNASISQQINPKLSFYLNLNNILNKEYTDVVGYTTKNRNFTFGMNYRF
;
A
#
# COMPACT_ATOMS: atom_id res chain seq x y z
N MET A 1 -81.21 6.79 19.56
CA MET A 1 -80.60 8.13 19.52
C MET A 1 -79.09 7.99 19.54
N ASN A 2 -78.49 7.99 18.32
CA ASN A 2 -77.05 7.79 18.15
C ASN A 2 -76.43 9.13 17.85
N LYS A 3 -75.53 9.63 18.73
CA LYS A 3 -74.69 10.81 18.45
C LYS A 3 -73.36 10.35 17.85
N LYS A 4 -73.12 10.64 16.60
CA LYS A 4 -71.82 10.50 15.92
C LYS A 4 -70.96 11.69 16.30
N ILE A 5 -69.82 11.44 16.89
CA ILE A 5 -68.78 12.43 17.15
C ILE A 5 -67.89 12.44 15.91
N ILE A 6 -67.84 13.57 15.19
CA ILE A 6 -66.93 13.80 14.07
C ILE A 6 -65.64 14.38 14.65
N LEU A 7 -64.56 13.66 14.55
CA LEU A 7 -63.21 14.08 14.94
C LEU A 7 -62.57 14.77 13.73
N SER A 8 -62.43 16.10 13.78
CA SER A 8 -61.72 16.89 12.79
C SER A 8 -60.23 16.80 13.04
N ILE A 9 -59.50 16.08 12.18
CA ILE A 9 -58.04 16.06 12.20
C ILE A 9 -57.53 17.25 11.39
N SER A 10 -56.99 18.26 12.10
CA SER A 10 -56.30 19.40 11.50
C SER A 10 -54.94 18.94 11.00
N LEU A 11 -54.79 18.92 9.67
CA LEU A 11 -53.53 18.63 8.97
C LEU A 11 -52.60 19.86 9.10
N VAL A 12 -51.71 19.86 10.08
CA VAL A 12 -50.65 20.86 10.21
C VAL A 12 -49.62 20.51 9.14
N GLY A 13 -49.54 21.34 8.10
CA GLY A 13 -48.54 21.25 7.06
C GLY A 13 -47.13 21.42 7.64
N PHE A 14 -46.35 20.32 7.67
CA PHE A 14 -44.90 20.39 7.84
C PHE A 14 -44.31 21.00 6.57
N LEU A 15 -43.95 22.25 6.62
CA LEU A 15 -42.97 22.87 5.72
C LEU A 15 -41.64 22.15 5.96
N SER A 16 -41.38 21.14 5.16
CA SER A 16 -40.05 20.56 5.02
C SER A 16 -39.13 21.63 4.46
N LEU A 17 -38.32 22.22 5.33
CA LEU A 17 -37.10 22.91 4.93
C LEU A 17 -36.27 21.88 4.16
N ALA A 18 -36.30 21.95 2.83
CA ALA A 18 -35.38 21.28 1.98
C ALA A 18 -33.99 21.85 2.30
N ASN A 19 -33.27 21.21 3.19
CA ASN A 19 -31.83 21.38 3.26
C ASN A 19 -31.30 20.96 1.88
N ALA A 20 -30.87 21.94 1.08
CA ALA A 20 -30.09 21.68 -0.10
C ALA A 20 -28.86 20.91 0.37
N GLN A 21 -28.90 19.58 0.22
CA GLN A 21 -27.72 18.75 0.35
C GLN A 21 -26.78 19.22 -0.74
N THR A 22 -25.69 19.87 -0.35
CA THR A 22 -24.54 20.10 -1.22
C THR A 22 -24.17 18.72 -1.78
N GLU A 23 -24.38 18.51 -3.08
CA GLU A 23 -23.95 17.29 -3.76
C GLU A 23 -22.47 17.09 -3.42
N LYS A 24 -22.16 16.02 -2.68
CA LYS A 24 -20.77 15.67 -2.41
C LYS A 24 -20.13 15.29 -3.73
N GLN A 25 -19.19 16.10 -4.18
CA GLN A 25 -18.41 15.81 -5.36
C GLN A 25 -17.68 14.46 -5.17
N ILE A 26 -17.61 13.69 -6.25
CA ILE A 26 -16.83 12.44 -6.28
C ILE A 26 -15.37 12.81 -5.99
N PRO A 27 -14.69 12.09 -5.09
CA PRO A 27 -13.29 12.37 -4.80
C PRO A 27 -12.41 12.25 -6.06
N GLU A 28 -11.46 13.14 -6.19
CA GLU A 28 -10.47 13.14 -7.25
C GLU A 28 -9.22 12.38 -6.82
N VAL A 29 -8.59 11.71 -7.78
CA VAL A 29 -7.32 10.98 -7.62
C VAL A 29 -6.31 11.45 -8.65
N THR A 30 -5.03 11.30 -8.34
CA THR A 30 -3.93 11.67 -9.24
C THR A 30 -3.24 10.47 -9.87
N ILE A 31 -3.37 9.30 -9.25
CA ILE A 31 -2.58 8.11 -9.59
C ILE A 31 -2.88 7.53 -10.98
N ALA A 32 -4.08 7.69 -11.49
CA ALA A 32 -4.47 7.02 -12.75
C ALA A 32 -3.80 7.66 -13.99
N SER A 33 -3.64 8.98 -14.00
CA SER A 33 -3.16 9.73 -15.18
C SER A 33 -2.13 10.81 -14.86
N LYS A 34 -1.57 10.82 -13.64
CA LYS A 34 -0.72 11.90 -13.11
C LYS A 34 -1.41 13.27 -13.17
N SER A 35 -2.73 13.31 -13.11
CA SER A 35 -3.55 14.51 -13.07
C SER A 35 -4.79 14.27 -12.23
N LEU A 36 -5.34 15.35 -11.64
CA LEU A 36 -6.59 15.26 -10.91
C LEU A 36 -7.71 14.81 -11.84
N GLN A 37 -8.36 13.72 -11.49
CA GLN A 37 -9.58 13.24 -12.16
C GLN A 37 -10.50 12.56 -11.15
N GLU A 38 -11.78 12.54 -11.45
CA GLU A 38 -12.73 11.80 -10.63
C GLU A 38 -12.38 10.31 -10.62
N ILE A 39 -12.40 9.68 -9.46
CA ILE A 39 -12.03 8.27 -9.28
C ILE A 39 -12.79 7.33 -10.23
N ASN A 40 -14.03 7.64 -10.53
CA ASN A 40 -14.89 6.83 -11.40
C ASN A 40 -14.59 7.02 -12.90
N LYS A 41 -13.85 8.07 -13.26
CA LYS A 41 -13.46 8.40 -14.64
C LYS A 41 -12.05 7.93 -14.98
N SER A 42 -11.66 6.76 -14.47
CA SER A 42 -10.42 6.05 -14.84
C SER A 42 -10.75 4.76 -15.57
N GLY A 43 -10.03 4.45 -16.62
CA GLY A 43 -10.16 3.18 -17.35
C GLY A 43 -9.72 1.96 -16.53
N LYS A 44 -8.93 2.20 -15.49
CA LYS A 44 -8.46 1.18 -14.55
C LYS A 44 -9.27 1.15 -13.26
N ASN A 45 -9.09 0.08 -12.49
CA ASN A 45 -9.65 -0.02 -11.14
C ASN A 45 -8.78 0.76 -10.16
N VAL A 46 -9.37 1.80 -9.53
CA VAL A 46 -8.70 2.64 -8.52
C VAL A 46 -9.44 2.51 -7.20
N THR A 47 -8.70 2.19 -6.15
CA THR A 47 -9.17 2.20 -4.76
C THR A 47 -8.67 3.47 -4.07
N LEU A 48 -9.57 4.20 -3.41
CA LEU A 48 -9.22 5.37 -2.61
C LEU A 48 -9.67 5.18 -1.17
N LEU A 49 -8.72 5.20 -0.25
CA LEU A 49 -8.96 5.35 1.17
C LEU A 49 -8.77 6.83 1.54
N THR A 50 -9.86 7.51 1.83
CA THR A 50 -9.84 8.90 2.30
C THR A 50 -9.44 8.97 3.77
N GLN A 51 -9.14 10.16 4.28
CA GLN A 51 -8.90 10.38 5.71
C GLN A 51 -10.05 9.82 6.58
N LYS A 52 -11.30 10.00 6.13
CA LYS A 52 -12.48 9.43 6.82
C LYS A 52 -12.47 7.89 6.85
N ASP A 53 -11.98 7.25 5.79
CA ASP A 53 -11.85 5.80 5.74
C ASP A 53 -10.72 5.32 6.65
N LEU A 54 -9.59 6.04 6.68
CA LEU A 54 -8.46 5.73 7.57
C LEU A 54 -8.78 5.93 9.06
N GLU A 55 -9.69 6.85 9.39
CA GLU A 55 -10.15 7.03 10.77
C GLU A 55 -10.80 5.78 11.39
N LYS A 56 -11.30 4.84 10.57
CA LYS A 56 -11.82 3.54 11.02
C LYS A 56 -10.73 2.66 11.63
N TYR A 57 -9.47 2.90 11.28
CA TYR A 57 -8.30 2.07 11.59
C TYR A 57 -7.30 2.77 12.51
N LYS A 58 -7.75 3.74 13.32
CA LYS A 58 -6.87 4.44 14.29
C LYS A 58 -6.11 3.45 15.16
N GLY A 59 -4.78 3.65 15.28
CA GLY A 59 -3.91 2.81 16.09
C GLY A 59 -3.54 1.47 15.49
N GLN A 60 -3.95 1.18 14.25
CA GLN A 60 -3.50 0.03 13.47
C GLN A 60 -2.27 0.39 12.63
N THR A 61 -1.57 -0.62 12.11
CA THR A 61 -0.44 -0.42 11.20
C THR A 61 -0.92 -0.22 9.76
N LEU A 62 -0.04 0.29 8.88
CA LEU A 62 -0.33 0.37 7.46
C LEU A 62 -0.57 -1.03 6.85
N SER A 63 0.18 -2.04 7.32
CA SER A 63 -0.03 -3.43 6.91
C SER A 63 -1.45 -3.92 7.23
N ASP A 64 -1.96 -3.64 8.43
CA ASP A 64 -3.32 -4.04 8.83
C ASP A 64 -4.40 -3.39 7.94
N VAL A 65 -4.17 -2.16 7.48
CA VAL A 65 -5.09 -1.45 6.58
C VAL A 65 -5.04 -2.05 5.17
N LEU A 66 -3.84 -2.27 4.63
CA LEU A 66 -3.67 -2.83 3.29
C LEU A 66 -4.22 -4.26 3.19
N GLU A 67 -4.09 -5.08 4.24
CA GLU A 67 -4.67 -6.42 4.34
C GLU A 67 -6.20 -6.46 4.15
N ARG A 68 -6.88 -5.34 4.37
CA ARG A 68 -8.34 -5.21 4.20
C ARG A 68 -8.76 -4.76 2.81
N ILE A 69 -7.80 -4.48 1.95
CA ILE A 69 -8.04 -4.08 0.56
C ILE A 69 -8.10 -5.33 -0.31
N THR A 70 -8.93 -5.27 -1.32
CA THR A 70 -9.11 -6.37 -2.28
C THR A 70 -7.80 -6.76 -2.94
N ASN A 71 -7.53 -8.07 -2.98
CA ASN A 71 -6.31 -8.66 -3.56
C ASN A 71 -4.98 -8.23 -2.95
N PHE A 72 -4.99 -7.57 -1.80
CA PHE A 72 -3.78 -7.36 -1.03
C PHE A 72 -3.62 -8.49 -0.01
N GLN A 73 -2.46 -9.10 -0.01
CA GLN A 73 -1.98 -9.98 1.02
C GLN A 73 -0.61 -9.50 1.46
N ILE A 74 -0.40 -9.39 2.74
CA ILE A 74 0.90 -9.03 3.30
C ILE A 74 1.42 -10.21 4.11
N THR A 75 2.24 -11.03 3.49
CA THR A 75 2.85 -12.18 4.17
C THR A 75 3.62 -11.70 5.40
N GLY A 76 3.40 -12.34 6.53
CA GLY A 76 3.98 -11.97 7.82
C GLY A 76 3.23 -10.86 8.57
N SER A 77 2.07 -10.35 8.08
CA SER A 77 1.32 -9.31 8.79
C SER A 77 0.76 -9.78 10.12
N PHE A 78 0.48 -11.07 10.25
CA PHE A 78 -0.06 -11.70 11.46
C PHE A 78 1.01 -12.24 12.41
N ASN A 79 2.27 -12.24 11.99
CA ASN A 79 3.43 -12.62 12.79
C ASN A 79 3.97 -11.44 13.60
N ASN A 80 5.17 -11.55 14.14
CA ASN A 80 5.81 -10.46 14.85
C ASN A 80 5.90 -9.19 13.95
N ASN A 81 5.67 -8.01 14.53
CA ASN A 81 5.76 -6.75 13.79
C ASN A 81 7.20 -6.40 13.38
N SER A 82 8.20 -7.02 14.01
CA SER A 82 9.61 -6.93 13.61
C SER A 82 9.88 -7.57 12.25
N GLU A 83 9.17 -8.65 11.91
CA GLU A 83 9.37 -9.44 10.70
C GLU A 83 9.22 -8.63 9.41
N PRO A 84 10.07 -8.86 8.39
CA PRO A 84 9.91 -8.28 7.07
C PRO A 84 8.55 -8.63 6.45
N LYS A 85 7.96 -7.68 5.73
CA LYS A 85 6.66 -7.84 5.09
C LYS A 85 6.81 -7.96 3.58
N THR A 86 6.09 -8.91 2.99
CA THR A 86 6.03 -9.06 1.53
C THR A 86 4.64 -8.68 1.03
N LEU A 87 4.60 -7.67 0.17
CA LEU A 87 3.36 -7.23 -0.48
C LEU A 87 3.03 -8.14 -1.65
N ARG A 88 1.89 -8.81 -1.57
CA ARG A 88 1.35 -9.64 -2.66
C ARG A 88 0.07 -9.04 -3.19
N VAL A 89 0.08 -8.69 -4.47
CA VAL A 89 -1.06 -8.06 -5.13
C VAL A 89 -1.39 -8.83 -6.38
N ARG A 90 -2.62 -9.35 -6.47
CA ARG A 90 -3.07 -10.14 -7.63
C ARG A 90 -2.09 -11.25 -8.00
N GLY A 91 -1.56 -11.94 -7.01
CA GLY A 91 -0.58 -13.01 -7.20
C GLY A 91 0.85 -12.55 -7.53
N GLY A 92 1.11 -11.27 -7.72
CA GLY A 92 2.48 -10.74 -7.85
C GLY A 92 3.15 -10.60 -6.49
N ASP A 93 4.46 -10.75 -6.44
CA ASP A 93 5.27 -10.75 -5.23
C ASP A 93 6.18 -9.51 -5.24
N ASN A 94 5.83 -8.48 -4.47
CA ASN A 94 6.47 -7.16 -4.45
C ASN A 94 6.51 -6.42 -5.82
N ASN A 95 5.67 -6.82 -6.79
CA ASN A 95 5.60 -6.19 -8.12
C ASN A 95 4.77 -4.91 -8.07
N VAL A 96 5.03 -4.06 -7.08
CA VAL A 96 4.33 -2.82 -6.78
C VAL A 96 5.29 -1.64 -6.69
N VAL A 97 4.79 -0.45 -7.01
CA VAL A 97 5.50 0.81 -6.76
C VAL A 97 4.77 1.57 -5.65
N ILE A 98 5.51 1.98 -4.62
CA ILE A 98 5.00 2.83 -3.54
C ILE A 98 5.44 4.26 -3.83
N LEU A 99 4.48 5.20 -3.82
CA LEU A 99 4.73 6.62 -3.93
C LEU A 99 4.43 7.28 -2.58
N ILE A 100 5.17 8.32 -2.27
CA ILE A 100 4.85 9.27 -1.20
C ILE A 100 4.65 10.64 -1.83
N ASP A 101 3.44 11.19 -1.71
CA ASP A 101 3.04 12.46 -2.35
C ASP A 101 3.31 12.47 -3.88
N GLY A 102 3.11 11.34 -4.57
CA GLY A 102 3.31 11.18 -6.01
C GLY A 102 4.75 10.89 -6.45
N ILE A 103 5.71 10.81 -5.54
CA ILE A 103 7.12 10.52 -5.82
C ILE A 103 7.44 9.07 -5.45
N PRO A 104 7.96 8.23 -6.37
CA PRO A 104 8.31 6.85 -6.08
C PRO A 104 9.32 6.75 -4.93
N MET A 105 9.11 5.86 -3.97
CA MET A 105 10.02 5.56 -2.87
C MET A 105 10.56 4.14 -3.04
N LYS A 106 11.88 4.03 -3.12
CA LYS A 106 12.57 2.75 -3.34
C LYS A 106 13.61 2.49 -2.26
N ASP A 107 13.83 1.23 -1.97
CA ASP A 107 14.94 0.72 -1.18
C ASP A 107 15.75 -0.27 -2.04
N VAL A 108 16.87 0.20 -2.56
CA VAL A 108 17.74 -0.59 -3.46
C VAL A 108 18.52 -1.70 -2.75
N THR A 109 18.47 -1.75 -1.41
CA THR A 109 19.07 -2.84 -0.61
C THR A 109 18.15 -4.03 -0.42
N THR A 110 16.92 -3.98 -0.97
CA THR A 110 15.95 -5.08 -0.83
C THR A 110 16.22 -6.21 -1.82
N ILE A 111 15.83 -7.40 -1.41
CA ILE A 111 15.98 -8.61 -2.22
C ILE A 111 15.10 -8.56 -3.47
N LYS A 112 13.87 -7.99 -3.36
CA LYS A 112 12.89 -8.01 -4.45
C LYS A 112 12.35 -6.63 -4.76
N ASN A 113 12.49 -6.24 -6.03
CA ASN A 113 11.79 -5.14 -6.69
C ASN A 113 11.96 -3.75 -6.05
N ASN A 114 12.98 -3.55 -5.21
CA ASN A 114 13.29 -2.28 -4.57
C ASN A 114 12.10 -1.65 -3.82
N VAL A 115 11.17 -2.47 -3.31
CA VAL A 115 9.97 -1.98 -2.61
C VAL A 115 10.37 -1.41 -1.25
N MET A 116 9.92 -0.18 -0.98
CA MET A 116 10.08 0.45 0.32
C MET A 116 9.47 -0.40 1.44
N ASP A 117 10.13 -0.47 2.57
CA ASP A 117 9.61 -1.16 3.75
C ASP A 117 8.42 -0.38 4.35
N ILE A 118 7.22 -0.95 4.23
CA ILE A 118 5.99 -0.33 4.74
C ILE A 118 5.93 -0.26 6.28
N ARG A 119 6.79 -1.01 6.99
CA ARG A 119 6.92 -0.93 8.45
C ARG A 119 7.44 0.44 8.91
N LEU A 120 8.15 1.16 8.04
CA LEU A 120 8.71 2.49 8.32
C LEU A 120 7.66 3.62 8.23
N LEU A 121 6.46 3.33 7.73
CA LEU A 121 5.39 4.31 7.59
C LEU A 121 4.40 4.23 8.75
N SER A 122 4.13 5.39 9.36
CA SER A 122 3.10 5.53 10.39
C SER A 122 1.78 5.96 9.77
N LEU A 123 0.70 5.23 10.07
CA LEU A 123 -0.66 5.54 9.59
C LEU A 123 -1.13 6.92 10.06
N GLU A 124 -0.66 7.38 11.20
CA GLU A 124 -0.99 8.68 11.78
C GLU A 124 -0.57 9.87 10.91
N ASN A 125 0.43 9.68 10.03
CA ASN A 125 0.93 10.72 9.13
C ASN A 125 0.29 10.67 7.74
N ILE A 126 -0.63 9.73 7.50
CA ILE A 126 -1.26 9.52 6.19
C ILE A 126 -2.62 10.24 6.15
N GLU A 127 -2.85 10.99 5.06
CA GLU A 127 -4.13 11.64 4.75
C GLU A 127 -5.03 10.73 3.92
N SER A 128 -4.46 10.12 2.87
CA SER A 128 -5.18 9.21 1.99
C SER A 128 -4.23 8.21 1.34
N ILE A 129 -4.78 7.11 0.86
CA ILE A 129 -4.06 6.11 0.08
C ILE A 129 -4.83 5.90 -1.22
N GLU A 130 -4.15 6.14 -2.34
CA GLU A 130 -4.65 5.88 -3.69
C GLU A 130 -3.97 4.61 -4.21
N ILE A 131 -4.75 3.63 -4.70
CA ILE A 131 -4.22 2.38 -5.23
C ILE A 131 -4.73 2.19 -6.64
N LEU A 132 -3.81 2.12 -7.59
CA LEU A 132 -4.07 1.79 -8.97
C LEU A 132 -3.76 0.32 -9.19
N ASN A 133 -4.78 -0.49 -9.41
CA ASN A 133 -4.63 -1.91 -9.65
C ASN A 133 -4.23 -2.23 -11.10
N GLY A 134 -3.45 -3.30 -11.27
CA GLY A 134 -2.96 -3.76 -12.57
C GLY A 134 -1.67 -3.09 -13.04
N ALA A 135 -1.12 -3.61 -14.15
CA ALA A 135 0.13 -3.13 -14.73
C ALA A 135 0.08 -1.65 -15.11
N SER A 136 1.04 -0.86 -14.66
CA SER A 136 1.06 0.61 -14.76
C SER A 136 2.44 1.16 -15.12
N SER A 137 3.29 0.35 -15.76
CA SER A 137 4.67 0.75 -16.10
C SER A 137 4.77 1.92 -17.06
N VAL A 138 3.74 2.21 -17.86
CA VAL A 138 3.72 3.38 -18.74
C VAL A 138 3.91 4.69 -17.95
N LEU A 139 3.20 4.87 -16.85
CA LEU A 139 3.28 6.10 -16.04
C LEU A 139 4.34 6.03 -14.94
N TYR A 140 4.63 4.84 -14.41
CA TYR A 140 5.41 4.68 -13.18
C TYR A 140 6.70 3.87 -13.36
N GLY A 141 7.02 3.47 -14.59
CA GLY A 141 8.26 2.80 -14.94
C GLY A 141 8.35 1.36 -14.48
N SER A 142 9.57 0.88 -14.31
CA SER A 142 9.86 -0.47 -13.84
C SER A 142 9.20 -0.76 -12.50
N ASN A 143 8.87 -2.04 -12.28
CA ASN A 143 8.29 -2.60 -11.05
C ASN A 143 6.79 -2.31 -10.80
N ALA A 144 6.13 -1.49 -11.63
CA ALA A 144 4.68 -1.28 -11.57
C ALA A 144 3.91 -2.42 -12.28
N GLY A 145 4.19 -3.68 -11.90
CA GLY A 145 3.63 -4.87 -12.57
C GLY A 145 2.22 -5.24 -12.13
N THR A 146 1.85 -4.97 -10.87
CA THR A 146 0.56 -5.39 -10.30
C THR A 146 -0.24 -4.29 -9.64
N ALA A 147 0.42 -3.30 -9.07
CA ALA A 147 -0.23 -2.12 -8.51
C ALA A 147 0.74 -0.95 -8.36
N VAL A 148 0.16 0.26 -8.22
CA VAL A 148 0.84 1.44 -7.71
C VAL A 148 0.06 1.94 -6.50
N ILE A 149 0.77 2.23 -5.40
CA ILE A 149 0.20 2.70 -4.13
C ILE A 149 0.74 4.10 -3.88
N ASP A 150 -0.11 5.12 -3.96
CA ASP A 150 0.28 6.49 -3.63
C ASP A 150 -0.23 6.88 -2.25
N ILE A 151 0.70 7.09 -1.33
CA ILE A 151 0.46 7.47 0.04
C ILE A 151 0.58 8.98 0.14
N LYS A 152 -0.55 9.66 0.28
CA LYS A 152 -0.58 11.11 0.51
C LYS A 152 -0.35 11.38 1.99
N THR A 153 0.69 12.13 2.28
CA THR A 153 0.93 12.59 3.65
C THR A 153 -0.03 13.70 4.04
N LYS A 154 -0.27 13.85 5.34
CA LYS A 154 -1.16 14.91 5.84
C LYS A 154 -0.84 16.27 5.22
N LYS A 155 -1.88 16.95 4.78
CA LYS A 155 -1.78 18.33 4.29
C LYS A 155 -1.48 19.28 5.42
N ASN A 156 -0.85 20.38 5.07
CA ASN A 156 -0.58 21.46 6.00
C ASN A 156 -1.90 22.08 6.48
N SER A 157 -2.00 22.37 7.77
CA SER A 157 -3.15 23.06 8.33
C SER A 157 -3.29 24.47 7.71
N TYR A 158 -4.54 24.93 7.57
CA TYR A 158 -4.82 26.33 7.20
C TYR A 158 -4.62 27.31 8.36
N LYS A 159 -4.48 26.81 9.59
CA LYS A 159 -4.15 27.62 10.77
C LYS A 159 -2.66 28.02 10.71
N LYS A 160 -2.30 29.05 11.47
CA LYS A 160 -0.88 29.41 11.63
C LYS A 160 -0.07 28.30 12.30
N ILE A 161 -0.69 27.67 13.32
CA ILE A 161 -0.13 26.53 14.05
C ILE A 161 -1.29 25.58 14.35
N ASP A 162 -1.05 24.31 14.10
CA ASP A 162 -1.92 23.20 14.43
C ASP A 162 -1.03 22.04 14.86
N ALA A 163 -1.19 21.56 16.09
CA ALA A 163 -0.34 20.53 16.67
C ALA A 163 -1.21 19.37 17.18
N ALA A 164 -0.71 18.16 17.04
CA ALA A 164 -1.34 16.97 17.60
C ALA A 164 -0.30 16.06 18.26
N PHE A 165 -0.77 15.32 19.25
CA PHE A 165 -0.01 14.31 19.96
C PHE A 165 -0.85 13.06 20.12
N GLY A 166 -0.25 11.91 19.92
CA GLY A 166 -0.89 10.61 20.12
C GLY A 166 0.00 9.68 20.91
N MET A 167 -0.63 8.79 21.67
CA MET A 167 0.04 7.68 22.35
C MET A 167 -0.82 6.44 22.32
N ARG A 168 -0.18 5.27 22.28
CA ARG A 168 -0.84 3.97 22.37
C ARG A 168 0.01 2.97 23.13
N GLY A 169 -0.66 2.05 23.82
CA GLY A 169 -0.06 0.88 24.44
C GLY A 169 -0.90 -0.35 24.16
N GLY A 170 -0.32 -1.53 24.25
CA GLY A 170 -1.03 -2.76 23.95
C GLY A 170 -0.27 -4.03 24.29
N SER A 171 -0.79 -5.14 23.80
CA SER A 171 -0.19 -6.45 23.95
C SER A 171 1.27 -6.47 23.46
N TYR A 172 2.02 -7.47 23.91
CA TYR A 172 3.45 -7.68 23.59
C TYR A 172 4.37 -6.54 24.03
N GLY A 173 4.04 -5.87 25.16
CA GLY A 173 4.82 -4.74 25.65
C GLY A 173 4.89 -3.55 24.67
N THR A 174 3.94 -3.45 23.75
CA THR A 174 3.96 -2.39 22.73
C THR A 174 3.60 -1.05 23.33
N PHE A 175 4.44 -0.05 23.08
CA PHE A 175 4.19 1.35 23.38
C PHE A 175 4.62 2.22 22.20
N ALA A 176 3.76 3.12 21.76
CA ALA A 176 4.08 4.06 20.70
C ALA A 176 3.58 5.47 21.01
N GLN A 177 4.29 6.45 20.49
CA GLN A 177 3.93 7.87 20.57
C GLN A 177 4.24 8.57 19.25
N ASN A 178 3.40 9.53 18.93
CA ASN A 178 3.58 10.39 17.77
C ASN A 178 3.25 11.83 18.11
N ALA A 179 3.91 12.75 17.46
CA ALA A 179 3.60 14.17 17.53
C ALA A 179 3.73 14.78 16.14
N ASP A 180 2.85 15.71 15.83
CA ASP A 180 2.96 16.51 14.61
C ASP A 180 2.63 17.98 14.87
N ILE A 181 3.30 18.84 14.13
CA ILE A 181 3.03 20.27 14.06
C ILE A 181 2.98 20.70 12.62
N SER A 182 1.95 21.44 12.24
CA SER A 182 1.76 21.94 10.89
C SER A 182 1.19 23.36 10.89
N GLY A 183 1.34 24.06 9.77
CA GLY A 183 0.76 25.38 9.68
C GLY A 183 0.98 26.06 8.35
N LYS A 184 0.33 27.26 8.22
CA LYS A 184 0.46 28.13 7.07
C LYS A 184 0.73 29.57 7.50
N LEU A 185 1.81 30.15 6.97
CA LEU A 185 2.26 31.52 7.25
C LEU A 185 2.31 32.29 5.90
N GLY A 186 1.19 32.91 5.53
CA GLY A 186 1.07 33.54 4.22
C GLY A 186 1.19 32.53 3.07
N ILE A 187 2.23 32.64 2.25
CA ILE A 187 2.50 31.72 1.14
C ILE A 187 3.26 30.47 1.58
N PHE A 188 3.87 30.48 2.76
CA PHE A 188 4.63 29.37 3.30
C PHE A 188 3.74 28.39 4.05
N ASN A 189 4.01 27.10 3.89
CA ASN A 189 3.38 26.04 4.63
C ASN A 189 4.44 25.08 5.15
N TYR A 190 4.16 24.40 6.27
CA TYR A 190 5.08 23.47 6.90
C TYR A 190 4.32 22.34 7.63
N HIS A 191 4.96 21.17 7.71
CA HIS A 191 4.54 20.05 8.52
C HIS A 191 5.78 19.31 9.02
N ILE A 192 5.86 19.03 10.32
CA ILE A 192 6.91 18.23 10.93
C ILE A 192 6.22 17.19 11.78
N SER A 193 6.64 15.94 11.69
CA SER A 193 6.09 14.83 12.47
C SER A 193 7.18 13.89 12.95
N GLY A 194 7.03 13.43 14.20
CA GLY A 194 7.86 12.42 14.82
C GLY A 194 7.04 11.22 15.27
N PHE A 195 7.62 10.05 15.21
CA PHE A 195 7.03 8.80 15.63
C PHE A 195 8.08 7.92 16.30
N ASN A 196 7.71 7.30 17.43
CA ASN A 196 8.51 6.29 18.10
C ASN A 196 7.61 5.14 18.56
N GLU A 197 8.02 3.90 18.33
CA GLU A 197 7.35 2.70 18.77
C GLU A 197 8.38 1.69 19.28
N LYS A 198 8.08 1.08 20.42
CA LYS A 198 8.86 -0.01 20.99
C LYS A 198 7.92 -1.15 21.36
N SER A 199 8.37 -2.38 21.20
CA SER A 199 7.66 -3.59 21.62
C SER A 199 8.65 -4.64 22.10
N ASP A 200 8.26 -5.40 23.12
CA ASP A 200 9.01 -6.60 23.52
C ASP A 200 8.82 -7.72 22.48
N GLY A 201 7.76 -7.64 21.66
CA GLY A 201 7.48 -8.63 20.63
C GLY A 201 7.02 -9.97 21.18
N LEU A 202 7.13 -10.95 20.33
CA LEU A 202 6.97 -12.38 20.58
C LEU A 202 8.10 -13.08 19.82
N SER A 203 8.45 -14.33 20.16
CA SER A 203 9.42 -15.08 19.36
C SER A 203 8.96 -15.14 17.92
N SER A 204 9.82 -14.87 16.97
CA SER A 204 9.53 -14.95 15.55
C SER A 204 9.35 -16.39 15.11
N ALA A 205 10.23 -17.29 15.55
CA ALA A 205 10.09 -18.73 15.33
C ALA A 205 8.99 -19.32 16.19
N GLU A 206 8.25 -20.27 15.64
CA GLU A 206 7.29 -21.09 16.38
C GLU A 206 8.06 -22.15 17.17
N GLY A 207 7.90 -22.13 18.49
CA GLY A 207 8.59 -23.04 19.42
C GLY A 207 7.93 -23.08 20.77
N ASP A 208 8.64 -23.58 21.76
CA ASP A 208 8.18 -23.65 23.14
C ASP A 208 8.54 -22.38 23.95
N ASP A 209 8.23 -22.39 25.25
CA ASP A 209 8.44 -21.25 26.15
C ASP A 209 9.93 -20.91 26.39
N SER A 210 10.86 -21.71 25.87
CA SER A 210 12.31 -21.43 25.96
C SER A 210 12.80 -20.42 24.92
N PHE A 211 12.01 -20.20 23.85
CA PHE A 211 12.36 -19.24 22.80
C PHE A 211 12.21 -17.81 23.33
N ASP A 212 13.21 -16.96 23.02
CA ASP A 212 13.20 -15.58 23.47
C ASP A 212 12.22 -14.72 22.66
N LYS A 213 12.04 -13.47 23.12
CA LYS A 213 11.16 -12.52 22.43
C LYS A 213 11.94 -11.65 21.47
N ASP A 214 11.47 -11.55 20.24
CA ASP A 214 12.02 -10.69 19.21
C ASP A 214 11.40 -9.29 19.26
N GLY A 215 11.96 -8.47 20.14
CA GLY A 215 11.53 -7.08 20.28
C GLY A 215 12.00 -6.20 19.13
N PHE A 216 11.39 -5.02 19.04
CA PHE A 216 11.80 -4.01 18.06
C PHE A 216 11.66 -2.59 18.60
N GLU A 217 12.42 -1.68 18.00
CA GLU A 217 12.28 -0.24 18.16
C GLU A 217 12.24 0.44 16.80
N LYS A 218 11.31 1.37 16.63
CA LYS A 218 11.06 2.11 15.40
C LYS A 218 11.00 3.61 15.67
N GLN A 219 11.78 4.38 14.94
CA GLN A 219 11.81 5.84 15.03
C GLN A 219 11.66 6.45 13.65
N ALA A 220 10.86 7.51 13.53
CA ALA A 220 10.70 8.25 12.31
C ALA A 220 10.60 9.75 12.58
N LEU A 221 11.27 10.53 11.74
CA LEU A 221 11.14 11.98 11.69
C LEU A 221 10.88 12.39 10.25
N ASN A 222 9.81 13.15 10.01
CA ASN A 222 9.48 13.65 8.69
C ASN A 222 9.24 15.15 8.75
N ALA A 223 9.70 15.86 7.73
CA ALA A 223 9.50 17.29 7.58
C ALA A 223 9.07 17.63 6.14
N LYS A 224 8.15 18.56 6.00
CA LYS A 224 7.67 19.11 4.74
C LYS A 224 7.59 20.62 4.84
N ALA A 225 8.11 21.32 3.86
CA ALA A 225 8.00 22.78 3.73
C ALA A 225 7.61 23.12 2.31
N GLY A 226 6.77 24.14 2.12
CA GLY A 226 6.31 24.49 0.80
C GLY A 226 5.97 25.97 0.65
N ILE A 227 5.89 26.36 -0.62
CA ILE A 227 5.44 27.69 -1.06
C ILE A 227 4.27 27.49 -2.01
N SER A 228 3.16 28.20 -1.74
CA SER A 228 1.99 28.17 -2.59
C SER A 228 1.70 29.58 -3.11
N LEU A 229 1.90 29.77 -4.40
CA LEU A 229 1.55 30.94 -5.16
C LEU A 229 0.34 30.63 -6.06
N LYS A 230 -0.22 31.63 -6.73
CA LYS A 230 -1.40 31.45 -7.59
C LYS A 230 -1.20 30.37 -8.68
N ASN A 231 -0.05 30.37 -9.32
CA ASN A 231 0.25 29.47 -10.46
C ASN A 231 1.46 28.59 -10.21
N PHE A 232 2.06 28.65 -9.03
CA PHE A 232 3.26 27.88 -8.72
C PHE A 232 3.19 27.34 -7.30
N ASN A 233 3.39 26.02 -7.18
CA ASN A 233 3.52 25.35 -5.90
C ASN A 233 4.86 24.62 -5.85
N PHE A 234 5.59 24.80 -4.78
CA PHE A 234 6.82 24.06 -4.50
C PHE A 234 6.73 23.43 -3.12
N ASN A 235 7.08 22.16 -3.02
CA ASN A 235 7.19 21.45 -1.76
C ASN A 235 8.53 20.74 -1.69
N LEU A 236 9.19 20.84 -0.57
CA LEU A 236 10.35 20.06 -0.18
C LEU A 236 9.93 19.13 0.94
N ASN A 237 10.27 17.87 0.87
CA ASN A 237 9.99 16.88 1.91
C ASN A 237 11.25 16.07 2.20
N GLY A 238 11.42 15.69 3.45
CA GLY A 238 12.51 14.83 3.86
C GLY A 238 12.11 13.98 5.05
N GLY A 239 12.78 12.87 5.23
CA GLY A 239 12.53 11.98 6.33
C GLY A 239 13.76 11.18 6.70
N TRP A 240 13.75 10.76 7.96
CA TRP A 240 14.70 9.82 8.52
C TRP A 240 13.92 8.75 9.30
N ASN A 241 14.26 7.49 9.04
CA ASN A 241 13.66 6.32 9.68
C ASN A 241 14.78 5.44 10.22
N HIS A 242 14.57 4.87 11.40
CA HIS A 242 15.42 3.86 12.00
C HIS A 242 14.55 2.72 12.54
N HIS A 243 14.90 1.49 12.20
CA HIS A 243 14.25 0.29 12.67
C HIS A 243 15.30 -0.70 13.15
N LEU A 244 15.32 -0.92 14.45
CA LEU A 244 16.13 -1.93 15.12
C LEU A 244 15.20 -3.07 15.52
N PHE A 245 15.50 -4.31 15.15
CA PHE A 245 14.63 -5.44 15.43
C PHE A 245 15.43 -6.73 15.61
N LYS A 246 14.95 -7.60 16.48
CA LYS A 246 15.45 -8.97 16.63
C LYS A 246 14.69 -9.91 15.72
N TYR A 247 15.29 -11.04 15.40
CA TYR A 247 14.69 -12.12 14.62
C TYR A 247 15.45 -13.44 14.82
N ASP A 248 14.77 -14.55 14.59
CA ASP A 248 15.26 -15.90 14.75
C ASP A 248 16.01 -16.46 13.54
N ASN A 249 16.63 -17.64 13.67
CA ASN A 249 17.39 -18.29 12.59
C ASN A 249 16.49 -18.79 11.44
N GLY A 250 15.19 -18.88 11.65
CA GLY A 250 14.22 -19.29 10.65
C GLY A 250 13.04 -20.07 11.25
N ALA A 251 12.35 -20.84 10.40
CA ALA A 251 11.20 -21.62 10.81
C ALA A 251 11.60 -22.64 11.90
N PHE A 252 10.90 -22.65 13.04
CA PHE A 252 11.13 -23.53 14.19
C PHE A 252 12.55 -23.46 14.80
N SER A 253 13.30 -22.41 14.52
CA SER A 253 14.70 -22.31 14.95
C SER A 253 14.98 -20.97 15.61
N ASP A 254 15.08 -21.00 16.92
CA ASP A 254 15.47 -19.87 17.74
C ASP A 254 16.88 -19.34 17.43
N GLY A 255 17.11 -18.05 17.66
CA GLY A 255 18.42 -17.46 17.42
C GLY A 255 18.48 -15.96 17.71
N GLU A 256 19.58 -15.52 18.26
CA GLU A 256 19.80 -14.12 18.61
C GLU A 256 20.37 -13.32 17.43
N ASN A 257 19.51 -12.98 16.45
CA ASN A 257 19.88 -12.09 15.36
C ASN A 257 19.25 -10.69 15.53
N ARG A 258 19.87 -9.70 14.90
CA ARG A 258 19.42 -8.31 14.93
C ARG A 258 19.54 -7.66 13.57
N GLY A 259 18.46 -7.02 13.11
CA GLY A 259 18.45 -6.13 11.95
C GLY A 259 18.51 -4.66 12.41
N ASN A 260 19.30 -3.85 11.70
CA ASN A 260 19.45 -2.42 11.92
C ASN A 260 19.30 -1.69 10.58
N ASP A 261 18.07 -1.27 10.29
CA ASP A 261 17.71 -0.62 9.04
C ASP A 261 17.59 0.88 9.25
N LYS A 262 18.31 1.66 8.45
CA LYS A 262 18.27 3.12 8.45
C LYS A 262 17.93 3.62 7.05
N GLN A 263 17.01 4.58 6.97
CA GLN A 263 16.65 5.24 5.73
C GLN A 263 16.64 6.75 5.94
N ALA A 264 17.23 7.49 5.00
CA ALA A 264 17.09 8.92 4.90
C ALA A 264 16.71 9.29 3.47
N TYR A 265 15.82 10.27 3.30
CA TYR A 265 15.45 10.78 2.00
C TYR A 265 15.22 12.28 2.02
N LEU A 266 15.43 12.89 0.85
CA LEU A 266 15.08 14.27 0.55
C LEU A 266 14.41 14.28 -0.82
N GLY A 267 13.22 14.86 -0.93
CA GLY A 267 12.45 14.96 -2.15
C GLY A 267 11.90 16.36 -2.37
N GLY A 268 11.56 16.66 -3.59
CA GLY A 268 10.94 17.92 -3.98
C GLY A 268 9.92 17.75 -5.09
N ASN A 269 8.86 18.56 -5.02
CA ASN A 269 7.82 18.63 -6.03
C ASN A 269 7.59 20.09 -6.39
N ALA A 270 7.68 20.43 -7.67
CA ALA A 270 7.38 21.76 -8.20
C ALA A 270 6.27 21.64 -9.26
N ASN A 271 5.21 22.43 -9.13
CA ASN A 271 4.09 22.47 -10.05
C ASN A 271 3.89 23.90 -10.57
N PHE A 272 3.92 24.07 -11.88
CA PHE A 272 3.62 25.33 -12.54
C PHE A 272 2.34 25.18 -13.36
N LEU A 273 1.31 25.93 -12.98
CA LEU A 273 0.02 25.97 -13.67
C LEU A 273 0.02 27.07 -14.73
N TYR A 274 -0.40 26.75 -15.93
CA TYR A 274 -0.61 27.71 -17.01
C TYR A 274 -1.96 27.45 -17.67
N ARG A 275 -2.37 28.32 -18.63
CA ARG A 275 -3.76 28.40 -19.13
C ARG A 275 -4.45 27.06 -19.39
N ASN A 276 -3.77 26.11 -20.03
CA ASN A 276 -4.37 24.83 -20.41
C ASN A 276 -3.51 23.65 -19.94
N GLY A 277 -2.64 23.84 -18.94
CA GLY A 277 -1.77 22.75 -18.55
C GLY A 277 -1.05 22.96 -17.24
N GLN A 278 -0.24 21.97 -16.92
CA GLN A 278 0.56 21.91 -15.72
C GLN A 278 1.90 21.25 -16.04
N LEU A 279 2.98 21.94 -15.70
CA LEU A 279 4.33 21.38 -15.71
C LEU A 279 4.67 20.94 -14.29
N THR A 280 5.12 19.71 -14.13
CA THR A 280 5.48 19.13 -12.82
C THR A 280 6.91 18.61 -12.87
N LEU A 281 7.70 18.98 -11.88
CA LEU A 281 9.01 18.40 -11.60
C LEU A 281 8.95 17.66 -10.26
N ASN A 282 9.34 16.40 -10.27
CA ASN A 282 9.51 15.57 -9.08
C ASN A 282 10.97 15.18 -8.96
N THR A 283 11.54 15.27 -7.76
CA THR A 283 12.92 14.83 -7.49
C THR A 283 12.99 14.11 -6.15
N ARG A 284 13.89 13.14 -6.05
CA ARG A 284 14.19 12.46 -4.78
C ARG A 284 15.63 11.97 -4.80
N PHE A 285 16.24 12.08 -3.63
CA PHE A 285 17.45 11.36 -3.23
C PHE A 285 17.13 10.53 -1.99
N SER A 286 17.51 9.25 -1.96
CA SER A 286 17.39 8.41 -0.77
C SER A 286 18.69 7.64 -0.51
N ASN A 287 18.94 7.39 0.78
CA ASN A 287 20.03 6.55 1.26
C ASN A 287 19.44 5.54 2.25
N ASN A 288 19.68 4.26 1.98
CA ASN A 288 19.25 3.14 2.82
C ASN A 288 20.48 2.40 3.29
N LYS A 289 20.55 2.10 4.59
CA LYS A 289 21.58 1.23 5.14
C LYS A 289 20.91 0.09 5.89
N ARG A 290 21.29 -1.13 5.54
CA ARG A 290 20.78 -2.36 6.14
C ARG A 290 21.94 -3.17 6.68
N ILE A 291 21.89 -3.49 7.97
CA ILE A 291 22.90 -4.29 8.66
C ILE A 291 22.21 -5.48 9.32
N GLY A 292 22.73 -6.68 9.08
CA GLY A 292 22.36 -7.88 9.81
C GLY A 292 23.48 -8.30 10.73
N GLU A 293 23.14 -8.60 11.97
CA GLU A 293 24.07 -8.97 13.04
C GLU A 293 23.57 -10.25 13.72
N THR A 294 24.51 -11.09 14.15
CA THR A 294 24.23 -12.29 14.95
C THR A 294 24.99 -12.19 16.27
N PHE A 295 24.38 -12.62 17.37
CA PHE A 295 25.03 -12.65 18.68
C PHE A 295 25.99 -13.84 18.76
N ILE A 296 27.29 -13.56 18.90
CA ILE A 296 28.34 -14.57 18.97
C ILE A 296 29.23 -14.25 20.17
N GLY A 297 29.37 -15.22 21.07
CA GLY A 297 30.09 -15.03 22.31
C GLY A 297 29.36 -14.06 23.24
N ASN A 298 29.79 -12.81 23.35
CA ASN A 298 29.22 -11.81 24.25
C ASN A 298 28.84 -10.49 23.52
N SER A 299 28.74 -10.49 22.17
CA SER A 299 28.46 -9.30 21.39
C SER A 299 27.79 -9.61 20.05
N TYR A 300 27.04 -8.64 19.52
CA TYR A 300 26.55 -8.69 18.17
C TYR A 300 27.68 -8.46 17.16
N GLN A 301 27.80 -9.36 16.17
CA GLN A 301 28.78 -9.31 15.10
C GLN A 301 28.08 -9.13 13.76
N GLU A 302 28.56 -8.19 12.95
CA GLU A 302 28.02 -7.93 11.61
C GLU A 302 28.21 -9.14 10.70
N GLN A 303 27.12 -9.62 10.11
CA GLN A 303 27.10 -10.68 9.12
C GLN A 303 27.04 -10.12 7.71
N TYR A 304 26.31 -9.04 7.51
CA TYR A 304 26.22 -8.33 6.24
C TYR A 304 25.87 -6.85 6.45
N SER A 305 26.32 -6.03 5.49
CA SER A 305 25.99 -4.61 5.42
C SER A 305 25.76 -4.20 3.97
N TYR A 306 24.61 -3.58 3.71
CA TYR A 306 24.29 -3.01 2.41
C TYR A 306 24.01 -1.53 2.55
N GLU A 307 24.67 -0.71 1.71
CA GLU A 307 24.35 0.69 1.55
C GLU A 307 23.79 0.93 0.15
N GLY A 308 22.59 1.50 0.08
CA GLY A 308 21.88 1.77 -1.13
C GLY A 308 21.55 3.23 -1.29
N LYS A 309 21.88 3.80 -2.45
CA LYS A 309 21.54 5.18 -2.83
C LYS A 309 20.67 5.15 -4.07
N ASP A 310 19.68 6.03 -4.10
CA ASP A 310 18.80 6.17 -5.23
C ASP A 310 18.51 7.65 -5.49
N PHE A 311 18.72 8.07 -6.72
CA PHE A 311 18.35 9.39 -7.22
C PHE A 311 17.28 9.25 -8.30
N PHE A 312 16.23 10.03 -8.18
CA PHE A 312 15.10 10.07 -9.10
C PHE A 312 14.80 11.51 -9.49
N ALA A 313 14.60 11.78 -10.78
CA ALA A 313 14.12 13.03 -11.30
C ALA A 313 13.14 12.78 -12.45
N GLU A 314 11.98 13.44 -12.41
CA GLU A 314 10.93 13.32 -13.41
C GLU A 314 10.36 14.70 -13.73
N LEU A 315 10.35 15.05 -15.02
CA LEU A 315 9.72 16.25 -15.54
C LEU A 315 8.61 15.84 -16.49
N PHE A 316 7.36 16.23 -16.22
CA PHE A 316 6.26 15.97 -17.13
C PHE A 316 5.33 17.16 -17.27
N ASN A 317 4.70 17.23 -18.42
CA ASN A 317 3.70 18.22 -18.75
C ASN A 317 2.36 17.56 -19.03
N ARG A 318 1.32 18.04 -18.37
CA ARG A 318 -0.06 17.75 -18.72
C ARG A 318 -0.60 18.93 -19.52
N TYR A 319 -1.22 18.66 -20.65
CA TYR A 319 -1.84 19.66 -21.50
C TYR A 319 -3.25 19.25 -21.92
N ASP A 320 -4.22 20.12 -21.65
CA ASP A 320 -5.61 19.95 -22.04
C ASP A 320 -5.84 20.69 -23.37
N PHE A 321 -5.79 19.96 -24.49
CA PHE A 321 -6.05 20.54 -25.84
C PHE A 321 -7.47 21.10 -25.92
N ASN A 322 -8.40 20.39 -25.35
CA ASN A 322 -9.79 20.78 -25.17
C ASN A 322 -10.43 19.87 -24.10
N LYS A 323 -11.75 20.01 -23.87
CA LYS A 323 -12.50 19.19 -22.90
C LYS A 323 -12.52 17.67 -23.20
N ASN A 324 -12.10 17.27 -24.39
CA ASN A 324 -12.16 15.91 -24.87
C ASN A 324 -10.79 15.23 -24.96
N ILE A 325 -9.71 16.01 -25.04
CA ILE A 325 -8.36 15.48 -25.27
C ILE A 325 -7.38 16.08 -24.28
N GLN A 326 -6.76 15.24 -23.52
CA GLN A 326 -5.66 15.56 -22.60
C GLN A 326 -4.44 14.72 -22.97
N LEU A 327 -3.26 15.30 -22.92
CA LEU A 327 -1.96 14.63 -23.10
C LEU A 327 -1.11 14.87 -21.87
N THR A 328 -0.54 13.81 -21.32
CA THR A 328 0.53 13.86 -20.33
C THR A 328 1.78 13.24 -20.95
N ALA A 329 2.88 14.00 -21.02
CA ALA A 329 4.14 13.50 -21.56
C ALA A 329 5.30 13.96 -20.68
N GLY A 330 6.32 13.13 -20.55
CA GLY A 330 7.42 13.42 -19.65
C GLY A 330 8.68 12.62 -19.90
N LEU A 331 9.73 13.06 -19.19
CA LEU A 331 11.04 12.43 -19.14
C LEU A 331 11.36 12.08 -17.69
N GLN A 332 12.04 10.97 -17.48
CA GLN A 332 12.47 10.51 -16.17
C GLN A 332 13.93 10.05 -16.25
N TYR A 333 14.68 10.34 -15.21
CA TYR A 333 15.99 9.78 -14.97
C TYR A 333 16.03 9.14 -13.58
N GLU A 334 16.58 7.95 -13.49
CA GLU A 334 16.80 7.25 -12.24
C GLU A 334 18.22 6.68 -12.21
N ASN A 335 18.86 6.78 -11.06
CA ASN A 335 20.17 6.19 -10.79
C ASN A 335 20.13 5.48 -9.46
N GLN A 336 20.54 4.21 -9.45
CA GLN A 336 20.54 3.33 -8.29
C GLN A 336 21.93 2.78 -8.06
N LYS A 337 22.41 2.88 -6.83
CA LYS A 337 23.69 2.33 -6.39
C LYS A 337 23.51 1.48 -5.14
N MET A 338 24.10 0.31 -5.11
CA MET A 338 24.22 -0.55 -3.92
C MET A 338 25.66 -1.00 -3.77
N ASN A 339 26.29 -0.58 -2.69
CA ASN A 339 27.73 -0.72 -2.49
C ASN A 339 28.49 -0.15 -3.71
N GLU A 340 29.28 -0.98 -4.42
CA GLU A 340 30.03 -0.58 -5.62
C GLU A 340 29.24 -0.76 -6.94
N ASN A 341 28.08 -1.41 -6.91
CA ASN A 341 27.30 -1.71 -8.11
C ASN A 341 26.27 -0.62 -8.38
N GLU A 342 26.12 -0.27 -9.65
CA GLU A 342 25.28 0.85 -10.10
C GLU A 342 24.51 0.49 -11.37
N ASN A 343 23.31 1.04 -11.51
CA ASN A 343 22.56 1.06 -12.75
C ASN A 343 21.80 2.39 -12.88
N SER A 344 21.46 2.74 -14.12
CA SER A 344 20.65 3.92 -14.39
C SER A 344 19.65 3.66 -15.51
N SER A 345 18.59 4.48 -15.54
CA SER A 345 17.66 4.52 -16.65
C SER A 345 17.32 5.95 -17.06
N PHE A 346 17.09 6.13 -18.35
CA PHE A 346 16.50 7.34 -18.91
C PHE A 346 15.24 6.96 -19.68
N ASP A 347 14.12 7.57 -19.32
CA ASP A 347 12.83 7.18 -19.83
C ASP A 347 12.09 8.35 -20.47
N ALA A 348 11.34 8.07 -21.54
CA ALA A 348 10.39 8.99 -22.13
C ALA A 348 9.00 8.32 -22.16
N PHE A 349 7.97 9.04 -21.76
CA PHE A 349 6.60 8.52 -21.75
C PHE A 349 5.59 9.53 -22.26
N ALA A 350 4.49 9.00 -22.80
CA ALA A 350 3.33 9.77 -23.17
C ALA A 350 2.05 8.97 -22.86
N ASN A 351 1.03 9.66 -22.37
CA ASN A 351 -0.29 9.09 -22.06
C ASN A 351 -1.37 10.08 -22.50
N ALA A 352 -2.30 9.65 -23.34
CA ALA A 352 -3.41 10.44 -23.83
C ALA A 352 -4.73 9.96 -23.24
N LEU A 353 -5.57 10.89 -22.81
CA LEU A 353 -6.94 10.66 -22.42
C LEU A 353 -7.86 11.30 -23.47
N PHE A 354 -8.69 10.48 -24.08
CA PHE A 354 -9.74 10.90 -25.00
C PHE A 354 -11.12 10.64 -24.38
N THR A 355 -12.00 11.63 -24.43
CA THR A 355 -13.35 11.57 -23.88
C THR A 355 -14.36 12.02 -24.92
N TYR A 356 -15.32 11.17 -25.25
CA TYR A 356 -16.42 11.53 -26.12
C TYR A 356 -17.74 10.97 -25.58
N ARG A 357 -18.61 11.84 -25.06
CA ARG A 357 -19.87 11.47 -24.40
C ARG A 357 -19.61 10.47 -23.26
N PHE A 358 -20.10 9.23 -23.43
CA PHE A 358 -19.94 8.14 -22.47
C PHE A 358 -18.77 7.20 -22.78
N VAL A 359 -18.05 7.43 -23.89
CA VAL A 359 -16.90 6.65 -24.33
C VAL A 359 -15.61 7.37 -23.97
N HIS A 360 -14.70 6.66 -23.36
CA HIS A 360 -13.39 7.17 -22.95
C HIS A 360 -12.30 6.19 -23.36
N LEU A 361 -11.15 6.71 -23.70
CA LEU A 361 -9.95 5.92 -23.96
C LEU A 361 -8.75 6.59 -23.30
N GLU A 362 -8.07 5.86 -22.45
CA GLU A 362 -6.75 6.21 -21.95
C GLU A 362 -5.73 5.28 -22.60
N ALA A 363 -4.73 5.83 -23.30
CA ALA A 363 -3.70 5.05 -23.96
C ALA A 363 -2.34 5.72 -23.84
N GLY A 364 -1.31 4.92 -23.64
CA GLY A 364 0.03 5.46 -23.46
C GLY A 364 1.14 4.48 -23.80
N THR A 365 2.33 5.03 -23.88
CA THR A 365 3.57 4.28 -24.14
C THR A 365 4.74 4.88 -23.35
N ARG A 366 5.72 4.05 -23.05
CA ARG A 366 6.98 4.44 -22.42
C ARG A 366 8.13 3.68 -23.05
N LEU A 367 9.18 4.40 -23.34
CA LEU A 367 10.49 3.87 -23.68
C LEU A 367 11.42 4.08 -22.48
N THR A 368 11.94 3.01 -21.92
CA THR A 368 12.98 3.02 -20.90
C THR A 368 14.30 2.58 -21.54
N ASN A 369 15.31 3.45 -21.53
CA ASN A 369 16.69 3.08 -21.87
C ASN A 369 17.44 2.79 -20.57
N HIS A 370 17.68 1.51 -20.30
CA HIS A 370 18.33 1.06 -19.08
C HIS A 370 19.79 0.73 -19.35
N SER A 371 20.71 1.21 -18.52
CA SER A 371 22.18 1.06 -18.71
C SER A 371 22.62 -0.38 -18.92
N LYS A 372 21.91 -1.37 -18.36
CA LYS A 372 22.22 -2.78 -18.46
C LYS A 372 21.34 -3.54 -19.45
N PHE A 373 20.04 -3.23 -19.52
CA PHE A 373 19.05 -4.02 -20.27
C PHE A 373 18.63 -3.36 -21.58
N GLY A 374 19.26 -2.22 -21.96
CA GLY A 374 18.94 -1.50 -23.18
C GLY A 374 17.51 -0.97 -23.21
N ASN A 375 16.92 -0.92 -24.38
CA ASN A 375 15.61 -0.35 -24.63
C ASN A 375 14.49 -1.32 -24.25
N GLN A 376 13.59 -0.88 -23.35
CA GLN A 376 12.39 -1.59 -22.94
C GLN A 376 11.15 -0.74 -23.28
N TRP A 377 10.24 -1.30 -24.07
CA TRP A 377 8.99 -0.65 -24.42
C TRP A 377 7.82 -1.18 -23.58
N THR A 378 7.04 -0.28 -23.00
CA THR A 378 5.76 -0.60 -22.38
C THR A 378 4.65 0.25 -22.97
N TYR A 379 3.45 -0.33 -23.05
CA TYR A 379 2.27 0.32 -23.59
C TYR A 379 1.01 -0.13 -22.87
N SER A 380 0.01 0.73 -22.90
CA SER A 380 -1.31 0.44 -22.32
C SER A 380 -2.42 1.08 -23.12
N ALA A 381 -3.59 0.42 -23.11
CA ALA A 381 -4.83 0.96 -23.66
C ALA A 381 -5.99 0.56 -22.73
N ASN A 382 -6.70 1.54 -22.23
CA ASN A 382 -7.75 1.39 -21.23
C ASN A 382 -9.04 2.06 -21.73
N PRO A 383 -9.76 1.50 -22.74
CA PRO A 383 -11.08 1.98 -23.12
C PRO A 383 -12.10 1.71 -22.01
N TYR A 384 -13.01 2.66 -21.79
CA TYR A 384 -14.10 2.47 -20.85
C TYR A 384 -15.35 3.24 -21.24
N LEU A 385 -16.48 2.72 -20.81
CA LEU A 385 -17.78 3.36 -20.90
C LEU A 385 -18.13 3.89 -19.51
N TYR A 386 -18.52 5.15 -19.41
CA TYR A 386 -19.00 5.75 -18.18
C TYR A 386 -20.28 6.53 -18.43
N GLN A 387 -21.32 6.20 -17.67
CA GLN A 387 -22.61 6.85 -17.78
C GLN A 387 -23.12 7.28 -16.41
N GLU A 388 -23.48 8.53 -16.28
CA GLU A 388 -24.19 9.06 -15.12
C GLU A 388 -25.69 8.76 -15.24
N LEU A 389 -26.28 8.29 -14.15
CA LEU A 389 -27.69 7.92 -14.01
C LEU A 389 -28.26 8.70 -12.81
N GLY A 390 -28.46 10.00 -12.97
CA GLY A 390 -28.85 10.90 -11.88
C GLY A 390 -27.78 10.98 -10.79
N SER A 391 -28.11 10.53 -9.57
CA SER A 391 -27.17 10.45 -8.44
C SER A 391 -26.27 9.21 -8.47
N SER A 392 -26.47 8.30 -9.43
CA SER A 392 -25.70 7.07 -9.59
C SER A 392 -24.83 7.12 -10.86
N PHE A 393 -23.98 6.12 -11.02
CA PHE A 393 -23.19 5.91 -12.23
C PHE A 393 -22.99 4.43 -12.50
N ILE A 394 -22.73 4.10 -13.75
CA ILE A 394 -22.24 2.80 -14.18
C ILE A 394 -20.98 2.98 -15.01
N LYS A 395 -20.01 2.10 -14.81
CA LYS A 395 -18.77 2.04 -15.60
C LYS A 395 -18.53 0.62 -16.05
N LEU A 396 -18.10 0.46 -17.29
CA LEU A 396 -17.55 -0.79 -17.84
C LEU A 396 -16.21 -0.46 -18.48
N GLY A 397 -15.14 -1.05 -18.01
CA GLY A 397 -13.79 -0.82 -18.49
C GLY A 397 -13.10 -2.09 -18.98
N TYR A 398 -12.20 -1.93 -19.94
CA TYR A 398 -11.22 -2.93 -20.32
C TYR A 398 -9.84 -2.31 -20.20
N SER A 399 -8.88 -3.05 -19.64
CA SER A 399 -7.49 -2.62 -19.54
C SER A 399 -6.59 -3.65 -20.19
N PHE A 400 -5.72 -3.16 -21.04
CA PHE A 400 -4.63 -3.89 -21.65
C PHE A 400 -3.33 -3.16 -21.32
N ALA A 401 -2.36 -3.83 -20.69
CA ALA A 401 -1.13 -3.18 -20.29
C ALA A 401 0.04 -4.17 -20.25
N THR A 402 1.21 -3.68 -20.66
CA THR A 402 2.48 -4.36 -20.46
C THR A 402 3.24 -3.75 -19.29
N ALA A 403 4.09 -4.56 -18.65
CA ALA A 403 5.04 -4.09 -17.67
C ALA A 403 6.37 -4.84 -17.80
N PHE A 404 7.44 -4.23 -17.30
CA PHE A 404 8.70 -4.93 -17.08
C PHE A 404 9.19 -4.66 -15.66
N ILE A 405 9.98 -5.59 -15.12
CA ILE A 405 10.53 -5.54 -13.79
C ILE A 405 12.02 -5.79 -13.91
N SER A 406 12.82 -4.77 -13.61
CA SER A 406 14.28 -4.90 -13.59
C SER A 406 14.73 -5.74 -12.41
N PRO A 407 15.72 -6.64 -12.57
CA PRO A 407 16.40 -7.26 -11.44
C PRO A 407 16.94 -6.18 -10.50
N THR A 408 16.86 -6.42 -9.20
CA THR A 408 17.48 -5.54 -8.22
C THR A 408 19.00 -5.66 -8.26
N LEU A 409 19.71 -4.65 -7.76
CA LEU A 409 21.15 -4.76 -7.58
C LEU A 409 21.52 -5.90 -6.64
N TYR A 410 20.65 -6.17 -5.62
CA TYR A 410 20.82 -7.32 -4.75
C TYR A 410 20.75 -8.66 -5.50
N GLN A 411 19.74 -8.86 -6.37
CA GLN A 411 19.59 -10.10 -7.14
C GLN A 411 20.74 -10.33 -8.10
N SER A 412 21.26 -9.24 -8.68
CA SER A 412 22.37 -9.31 -9.65
C SER A 412 23.74 -9.42 -8.99
N PHE A 413 23.97 -8.78 -7.83
CA PHE A 413 25.31 -8.58 -7.25
C PHE A 413 25.35 -8.76 -5.72
N GLY A 414 24.20 -8.82 -5.03
CA GLY A 414 24.17 -9.05 -3.59
C GLY A 414 24.75 -10.42 -3.27
N SER A 415 25.77 -10.46 -2.43
CA SER A 415 26.43 -11.69 -2.02
C SER A 415 26.33 -11.83 -0.52
N LEU A 416 25.63 -12.85 -0.07
CA LEU A 416 25.85 -13.48 1.22
C LEU A 416 26.83 -14.62 1.02
N PRO A 417 27.47 -15.15 2.07
CA PRO A 417 28.44 -16.25 1.93
C PRO A 417 27.93 -17.48 1.16
N TYR A 418 26.61 -17.63 1.08
CA TYR A 418 25.90 -18.75 0.43
C TYR A 418 25.02 -18.33 -0.76
N VAL A 419 25.13 -17.07 -1.25
CA VAL A 419 24.37 -16.56 -2.41
C VAL A 419 25.33 -16.05 -3.47
N LEU A 420 25.28 -16.67 -4.64
CA LEU A 420 26.08 -16.28 -5.79
C LEU A 420 25.43 -15.09 -6.53
N PRO A 421 26.23 -14.11 -6.98
CA PRO A 421 25.73 -13.06 -7.87
C PRO A 421 25.34 -13.65 -9.24
N ASN A 422 24.33 -13.09 -9.89
CA ASN A 422 23.98 -13.39 -11.27
C ASN A 422 23.80 -12.08 -12.08
N PRO A 423 24.88 -11.57 -12.67
CA PRO A 423 24.81 -10.38 -13.49
C PRO A 423 24.07 -10.58 -14.83
N ASP A 424 23.76 -11.80 -15.23
CA ASP A 424 23.12 -12.14 -16.52
C ASP A 424 21.58 -12.25 -16.41
N LEU A 425 21.00 -11.89 -15.27
CA LEU A 425 19.55 -11.82 -15.12
C LEU A 425 18.93 -10.89 -16.17
N LYS A 426 17.86 -11.37 -16.82
CA LYS A 426 17.02 -10.58 -17.72
C LYS A 426 15.86 -9.95 -16.96
N PRO A 427 15.32 -8.80 -17.39
CA PRO A 427 14.09 -8.27 -16.80
C PRO A 427 12.91 -9.23 -16.97
N GLU A 428 12.05 -9.33 -15.94
CA GLU A 428 10.75 -9.96 -16.12
C GLU A 428 9.88 -9.07 -17.01
N THR A 429 9.05 -9.68 -17.84
CA THR A 429 8.05 -8.96 -18.63
C THR A 429 6.66 -9.52 -18.36
N SER A 430 5.65 -8.69 -18.48
CA SER A 430 4.27 -9.14 -18.34
C SER A 430 3.31 -8.45 -19.29
N LEU A 431 2.25 -9.20 -19.64
CA LEU A 431 1.10 -8.75 -20.40
C LEU A 431 -0.16 -9.01 -19.57
N SER A 432 -0.92 -7.97 -19.31
CA SER A 432 -2.11 -8.00 -18.47
C SER A 432 -3.35 -7.59 -19.25
N HIS A 433 -4.45 -8.32 -19.02
CA HIS A 433 -5.79 -8.00 -19.48
C HIS A 433 -6.73 -7.94 -18.28
N GLU A 434 -7.61 -6.96 -18.25
CA GLU A 434 -8.63 -6.81 -17.21
C GLU A 434 -9.93 -6.31 -17.80
N ILE A 435 -11.04 -6.86 -17.34
CA ILE A 435 -12.38 -6.31 -17.53
C ILE A 435 -12.89 -5.89 -16.15
N ASN A 436 -13.37 -4.66 -16.02
CA ASN A 436 -13.94 -4.17 -14.77
C ASN A 436 -15.30 -3.54 -14.98
N ILE A 437 -16.19 -3.74 -14.01
CA ILE A 437 -17.50 -3.10 -13.95
C ILE A 437 -17.68 -2.46 -12.59
N SER A 438 -18.28 -1.27 -12.56
CA SER A 438 -18.63 -0.61 -11.31
C SER A 438 -19.98 0.06 -11.40
N PHE A 439 -20.76 -0.05 -10.33
CA PHE A 439 -22.01 0.68 -10.14
C PHE A 439 -21.98 1.33 -8.77
N GLY A 440 -22.39 2.57 -8.68
CA GLY A 440 -22.38 3.26 -7.40
C GLY A 440 -23.13 4.58 -7.40
N LYS A 441 -23.21 5.18 -6.22
CA LYS A 441 -23.71 6.54 -6.02
C LYS A 441 -22.56 7.54 -5.96
N LYS A 442 -22.78 8.73 -6.48
CA LYS A 442 -21.79 9.83 -6.49
C LYS A 442 -21.35 10.23 -5.06
N ASP A 443 -22.24 10.12 -4.08
CA ASP A 443 -21.95 10.37 -2.66
C ASP A 443 -21.21 9.23 -1.95
N ARG A 444 -20.89 8.14 -2.69
CA ARG A 444 -20.24 6.93 -2.19
C ARG A 444 -21.05 6.16 -1.14
N SER A 445 -22.35 6.44 -0.99
CA SER A 445 -23.21 5.68 -0.07
C SER A 445 -23.46 4.24 -0.55
N LEU A 446 -23.24 3.96 -1.84
CA LEU A 446 -23.23 2.63 -2.44
C LEU A 446 -22.11 2.57 -3.48
N LEU A 447 -21.31 1.52 -3.41
CA LEU A 447 -20.35 1.15 -4.46
C LEU A 447 -20.28 -0.38 -4.55
N ILE A 448 -20.46 -0.88 -5.75
CA ILE A 448 -20.24 -2.28 -6.11
C ILE A 448 -19.28 -2.27 -7.29
N SER A 449 -18.20 -3.02 -7.20
CA SER A 449 -17.29 -3.19 -8.32
C SER A 449 -16.84 -4.64 -8.43
N ALA A 450 -16.60 -5.08 -9.64
CA ALA A 450 -16.02 -6.38 -9.94
C ALA A 450 -14.98 -6.25 -11.05
N ALA A 451 -13.95 -7.08 -10.98
CA ALA A 451 -12.93 -7.18 -12.01
C ALA A 451 -12.54 -8.64 -12.25
N VAL A 452 -12.25 -8.97 -13.49
CA VAL A 452 -11.65 -10.24 -13.92
C VAL A 452 -10.36 -9.91 -14.62
N PHE A 453 -9.29 -10.58 -14.28
CA PHE A 453 -7.97 -10.31 -14.86
C PHE A 453 -7.21 -11.58 -15.23
N ASN A 454 -6.35 -11.41 -16.23
CA ASN A 454 -5.38 -12.42 -16.67
C ASN A 454 -4.04 -11.71 -16.90
N ARG A 455 -2.95 -12.24 -16.32
CA ARG A 455 -1.60 -11.73 -16.50
C ARG A 455 -0.66 -12.87 -16.88
N LYS A 456 -0.02 -12.74 -18.05
CA LYS A 456 1.05 -13.63 -18.50
C LYS A 456 2.39 -12.97 -18.17
N GLU A 457 3.29 -13.72 -17.50
CA GLU A 457 4.61 -13.30 -17.05
C GLU A 457 5.67 -14.17 -17.70
N GLN A 458 6.77 -13.57 -18.15
CA GLN A 458 7.91 -14.25 -18.74
C GLN A 458 9.20 -13.86 -18.04
N ASP A 459 10.21 -14.73 -18.07
CA ASP A 459 11.51 -14.55 -17.43
C ASP A 459 11.40 -14.27 -15.92
N VAL A 460 10.43 -14.89 -15.22
CA VAL A 460 10.17 -14.67 -13.80
C VAL A 460 11.37 -15.06 -12.94
N PHE A 461 11.73 -14.20 -12.00
CA PHE A 461 12.85 -14.46 -11.08
C PHE A 461 12.51 -15.56 -10.09
N GLY A 462 13.42 -16.52 -9.98
CA GLY A 462 13.37 -17.55 -8.95
C GLY A 462 14.71 -17.71 -8.26
N TYR A 463 14.67 -18.17 -7.03
CA TYR A 463 15.84 -18.54 -6.25
C TYR A 463 16.07 -20.04 -6.39
N TYR A 464 17.25 -20.42 -6.86
CA TYR A 464 17.68 -21.81 -7.02
C TYR A 464 18.85 -22.10 -6.07
N THR A 465 18.76 -23.17 -5.32
CA THR A 465 19.88 -23.65 -4.50
C THR A 465 20.48 -24.88 -5.16
N ASP A 466 21.77 -24.85 -5.44
CA ASP A 466 22.49 -25.99 -5.99
C ASP A 466 22.54 -27.11 -4.94
N PRO A 467 22.10 -28.35 -5.28
CA PRO A 467 21.99 -29.43 -4.31
C PRO A 467 23.34 -30.02 -3.85
N PHE A 468 24.43 -29.69 -4.55
CA PHE A 468 25.76 -30.20 -4.22
C PHE A 468 26.62 -29.19 -3.47
N THR A 469 26.55 -27.92 -3.85
CA THR A 469 27.33 -26.84 -3.23
C THR A 469 26.55 -26.08 -2.15
N TYR A 470 25.23 -26.25 -2.09
CA TYR A 470 24.29 -25.51 -1.23
C TYR A 470 24.33 -24.00 -1.45
N LEU A 471 24.92 -23.53 -2.53
CA LEU A 471 24.95 -22.12 -2.89
C LEU A 471 23.68 -21.75 -3.65
N GLY A 472 23.10 -20.64 -3.26
CA GLY A 472 21.92 -20.08 -3.89
C GLY A 472 22.27 -19.12 -5.03
N ILE A 473 21.40 -19.03 -6.03
CA ILE A 473 21.53 -18.08 -7.13
C ILE A 473 20.15 -17.68 -7.64
N TYR A 474 19.97 -16.41 -7.99
CA TYR A 474 18.77 -15.94 -8.70
C TYR A 474 18.88 -16.27 -10.19
N LYS A 475 17.81 -16.78 -10.78
CA LYS A 475 17.70 -17.12 -12.21
C LYS A 475 16.36 -16.73 -12.77
N ASN A 476 16.27 -16.50 -14.08
CA ASN A 476 15.01 -16.47 -14.80
C ASN A 476 14.57 -17.92 -15.01
N ILE A 477 13.58 -18.39 -14.27
CA ILE A 477 13.29 -19.83 -14.17
C ILE A 477 11.96 -20.24 -14.77
N SER A 478 11.04 -19.32 -15.06
CA SER A 478 9.71 -19.71 -15.48
C SER A 478 8.94 -18.67 -16.28
N GLU A 479 7.97 -19.16 -17.03
CA GLU A 479 6.77 -18.42 -17.41
C GLU A 479 5.68 -18.72 -16.40
N ASN A 480 4.74 -17.80 -16.24
CA ASN A 480 3.61 -17.98 -15.38
C ASN A 480 2.37 -17.24 -15.91
N THR A 481 1.21 -17.81 -15.71
CA THR A 481 -0.07 -17.15 -15.98
C THR A 481 -0.83 -17.03 -14.68
N THR A 482 -1.21 -15.81 -14.32
CA THR A 482 -2.04 -15.53 -13.15
C THR A 482 -3.43 -15.11 -13.61
N LYS A 483 -4.46 -15.77 -13.09
CA LYS A 483 -5.88 -15.47 -13.35
C LYS A 483 -6.58 -15.17 -12.04
N GLY A 484 -7.55 -14.27 -12.08
CA GLY A 484 -8.31 -14.00 -10.88
C GLY A 484 -9.54 -13.14 -11.11
N PHE A 485 -10.36 -13.07 -10.08
CA PHE A 485 -11.47 -12.14 -10.04
C PHE A 485 -11.63 -11.51 -8.66
N GLU A 486 -12.22 -10.35 -8.62
CA GLU A 486 -12.39 -9.49 -7.47
C GLU A 486 -13.80 -8.95 -7.42
N VAL A 487 -14.34 -8.82 -6.22
CA VAL A 487 -15.60 -8.11 -5.97
C VAL A 487 -15.42 -7.23 -4.74
N ASP A 488 -15.80 -5.96 -4.87
CA ASP A 488 -15.86 -5.00 -3.77
C ASP A 488 -17.29 -4.52 -3.58
N PHE A 489 -17.70 -4.41 -2.34
CA PHE A 489 -19.02 -3.91 -1.96
C PHE A 489 -18.91 -2.99 -0.75
N ASN A 490 -19.50 -1.78 -0.85
CA ASN A 490 -19.63 -0.85 0.26
C ASN A 490 -21.03 -0.23 0.22
N TYR A 491 -21.74 -0.25 1.35
CA TYR A 491 -23.08 0.31 1.46
C TYR A 491 -23.30 1.02 2.80
N GLN A 492 -23.66 2.27 2.73
CA GLN A 492 -24.11 3.06 3.86
C GLN A 492 -25.63 2.93 3.97
N LEU A 493 -26.10 2.00 4.80
CA LEU A 493 -27.53 1.70 4.96
C LEU A 493 -28.28 2.91 5.55
N THR A 494 -27.72 3.50 6.58
CA THR A 494 -28.20 4.73 7.22
C THR A 494 -27.03 5.66 7.52
N SER A 495 -27.30 6.87 8.01
CA SER A 495 -26.21 7.75 8.50
C SER A 495 -25.40 7.14 9.66
N LYS A 496 -25.89 6.07 10.29
CA LYS A 496 -25.28 5.43 11.46
C LYS A 496 -24.78 4.02 11.22
N ILE A 497 -25.22 3.35 10.17
CA ILE A 497 -24.88 1.93 9.91
C ILE A 497 -24.37 1.80 8.49
N GLY A 498 -23.17 1.32 8.37
CA GLY A 498 -22.54 0.96 7.10
C GLY A 498 -21.99 -0.46 7.15
N PHE A 499 -21.91 -1.12 6.02
CA PHE A 499 -21.25 -2.40 5.89
C PHE A 499 -20.61 -2.52 4.51
N GLY A 500 -19.65 -3.37 4.42
CA GLY A 500 -18.95 -3.63 3.19
C GLY A 500 -18.03 -4.83 3.31
N GLY A 501 -17.35 -5.08 2.22
CA GLY A 501 -16.40 -6.18 2.15
C GLY A 501 -15.88 -6.37 0.75
N ASN A 502 -15.00 -7.34 0.64
CA ASN A 502 -14.46 -7.76 -0.64
C ASN A 502 -14.22 -9.28 -0.65
N PHE A 503 -14.24 -9.80 -1.84
CA PHE A 503 -13.85 -11.17 -2.15
C PHE A 503 -12.79 -11.13 -3.23
N SER A 504 -11.77 -11.97 -3.11
CA SER A 504 -10.78 -12.19 -4.16
C SER A 504 -10.47 -13.66 -4.36
N PHE A 505 -10.32 -14.00 -5.63
CA PHE A 505 -9.82 -15.30 -6.09
C PHE A 505 -8.63 -15.07 -7.00
N VAL A 506 -7.53 -15.78 -6.74
CA VAL A 506 -6.29 -15.71 -7.53
C VAL A 506 -5.72 -17.11 -7.70
N GLU A 507 -5.38 -17.46 -8.92
CA GLU A 507 -4.74 -18.73 -9.26
C GLU A 507 -3.59 -18.51 -10.23
N LYS A 508 -2.52 -19.27 -10.06
CA LYS A 508 -1.38 -19.35 -10.98
C LYS A 508 -1.32 -20.72 -11.63
N GLU A 509 -0.98 -20.76 -12.90
CA GLU A 509 -0.77 -22.05 -13.61
C GLU A 509 0.42 -22.81 -13.00
N ASN A 510 1.48 -22.11 -12.66
CA ASN A 510 2.56 -22.70 -11.87
C ASN A 510 2.19 -22.71 -10.38
N HIS A 511 1.68 -23.85 -9.89
CA HIS A 511 1.27 -23.99 -8.49
C HIS A 511 2.41 -23.79 -7.48
N ALA A 512 3.67 -24.12 -7.83
CA ALA A 512 4.82 -23.85 -6.97
C ALA A 512 5.02 -22.34 -6.72
N ALA A 513 4.60 -21.48 -7.66
CA ALA A 513 4.61 -20.03 -7.48
C ALA A 513 3.48 -19.50 -6.57
N MET A 514 2.59 -20.38 -6.07
CA MET A 514 1.51 -20.04 -5.13
C MET A 514 1.90 -20.25 -3.66
N LYS A 515 3.16 -20.56 -3.34
CA LYS A 515 3.60 -20.70 -1.94
C LYS A 515 3.27 -19.44 -1.15
N ARG A 516 2.64 -19.63 0.02
CA ARG A 516 2.14 -18.57 0.93
C ARG A 516 1.05 -17.67 0.32
N GLN A 517 0.41 -18.08 -0.77
CA GLN A 517 -0.67 -17.32 -1.41
C GLN A 517 -1.97 -18.14 -1.34
N PRO A 518 -2.99 -17.69 -0.60
CA PRO A 518 -4.30 -18.32 -0.62
C PRO A 518 -4.99 -18.05 -1.95
N LYS A 519 -5.70 -19.03 -2.50
CA LYS A 519 -6.52 -18.82 -3.70
C LYS A 519 -7.71 -17.89 -3.41
N GLN A 520 -8.24 -17.92 -2.19
CA GLN A 520 -9.46 -17.20 -1.80
C GLN A 520 -9.23 -16.37 -0.55
N ARG A 521 -9.75 -15.15 -0.57
CA ARG A 521 -9.80 -14.26 0.60
C ARG A 521 -11.13 -13.52 0.64
N VAL A 522 -11.64 -13.32 1.85
CA VAL A 522 -12.83 -12.51 2.13
C VAL A 522 -12.51 -11.54 3.25
N ASN A 523 -12.77 -10.28 3.02
CA ASN A 523 -12.87 -9.27 4.07
C ASN A 523 -14.32 -8.82 4.17
N SER A 524 -14.85 -8.64 5.36
CA SER A 524 -16.14 -8.00 5.57
C SER A 524 -16.13 -7.18 6.84
N TYR A 525 -16.99 -6.17 6.89
CA TYR A 525 -17.11 -5.33 8.07
C TYR A 525 -18.53 -4.77 8.23
N ILE A 526 -18.86 -4.47 9.48
CA ILE A 526 -19.98 -3.62 9.84
C ILE A 526 -19.47 -2.43 10.66
N GLU A 527 -19.90 -1.24 10.29
CA GLU A 527 -19.61 0.01 10.98
C GLU A 527 -20.88 0.56 11.62
N ILE A 528 -20.83 0.90 12.89
CA ILE A 528 -21.93 1.46 13.65
C ILE A 528 -21.47 2.77 14.30
N LEU A 529 -22.26 3.83 14.14
CA LEU A 529 -22.04 5.14 14.75
C LEU A 529 -23.16 5.38 15.81
N PRO A 530 -23.05 4.79 17.02
CA PRO A 530 -24.15 4.76 17.99
C PRO A 530 -24.46 6.17 18.51
N PHE A 531 -23.44 6.96 18.81
CA PHE A 531 -23.56 8.32 19.35
C PHE A 531 -22.68 9.30 18.56
N LYS A 532 -22.85 10.58 18.78
CA LYS A 532 -21.99 11.62 18.19
C LYS A 532 -20.53 11.39 18.61
N GLY A 533 -19.65 11.25 17.63
CA GLY A 533 -18.22 11.02 17.86
C GLY A 533 -17.85 9.57 18.21
N SER A 534 -18.81 8.65 18.33
CA SER A 534 -18.55 7.23 18.55
C SER A 534 -18.51 6.45 17.24
N ARG A 535 -17.64 5.46 17.18
CA ARG A 535 -17.59 4.50 16.08
C ARG A 535 -17.27 3.12 16.64
N VAL A 536 -17.99 2.13 16.18
CA VAL A 536 -17.71 0.70 16.41
C VAL A 536 -17.56 0.06 15.04
N LEU A 537 -16.44 -0.60 14.80
CA LEU A 537 -16.16 -1.38 13.59
C LEU A 537 -15.95 -2.83 14.01
N ILE A 538 -16.73 -3.74 13.48
CA ILE A 538 -16.51 -5.18 13.60
C ILE A 538 -16.10 -5.67 12.23
N SER A 539 -15.02 -6.40 12.14
CA SER A 539 -14.50 -6.91 10.87
C SER A 539 -14.15 -8.38 10.95
N HIS A 540 -14.31 -9.05 9.83
CA HIS A 540 -14.01 -10.45 9.62
C HIS A 540 -13.03 -10.57 8.45
N LEU A 541 -12.06 -11.47 8.59
CA LEU A 541 -11.12 -11.87 7.55
C LEU A 541 -11.14 -13.40 7.45
N PHE A 542 -11.41 -13.91 6.26
CA PHE A 542 -11.18 -15.30 5.87
C PHE A 542 -9.96 -15.38 4.95
N VAL A 543 -9.07 -16.31 5.23
CA VAL A 543 -7.89 -16.66 4.42
C VAL A 543 -7.97 -18.14 4.09
N GLY A 544 -8.05 -18.48 2.81
CA GLY A 544 -8.12 -19.86 2.34
C GLY A 544 -6.85 -20.65 2.57
N GLY A 545 -6.98 -21.98 2.56
CA GLY A 545 -5.85 -22.90 2.66
C GLY A 545 -4.83 -22.67 1.54
N ARG A 546 -3.55 -22.91 1.82
CA ARG A 546 -2.45 -22.62 0.91
C ARG A 546 -1.23 -23.50 1.14
N ALA A 547 -0.46 -23.72 0.08
CA ALA A 547 0.84 -24.37 0.17
C ALA A 547 1.87 -23.43 0.84
N ASP A 548 2.74 -24.01 1.64
CA ASP A 548 3.93 -23.37 2.20
C ASP A 548 5.10 -24.36 2.23
N ALA A 549 6.28 -23.89 2.57
CA ALA A 549 7.45 -24.75 2.74
C ALA A 549 8.45 -24.10 3.70
N TYR A 550 9.16 -24.95 4.44
CA TYR A 550 10.26 -24.54 5.29
C TYR A 550 11.48 -25.45 5.11
N TYR A 551 12.64 -24.94 5.42
CA TYR A 551 13.87 -25.71 5.47
C TYR A 551 13.97 -26.41 6.83
N ASP A 552 14.07 -27.73 6.82
CA ASP A 552 14.25 -28.55 8.01
C ASP A 552 15.75 -28.81 8.21
N SER A 553 16.31 -28.19 9.24
CA SER A 553 17.73 -28.30 9.58
C SER A 553 18.14 -29.68 10.08
N LEU A 554 17.19 -30.53 10.54
CA LEU A 554 17.48 -31.89 10.99
C LEU A 554 17.64 -32.86 9.82
N THR A 555 16.85 -32.66 8.75
CA THR A 555 16.89 -33.55 7.57
C THR A 555 17.61 -32.90 6.39
N TYR A 556 18.09 -31.67 6.53
CA TYR A 556 18.75 -30.86 5.49
C TYR A 556 17.93 -30.77 4.20
N SER A 557 16.60 -30.69 4.32
CA SER A 557 15.71 -30.71 3.17
C SER A 557 14.57 -29.69 3.30
N THR A 558 14.03 -29.26 2.16
CA THR A 558 12.82 -28.44 2.14
C THR A 558 11.58 -29.32 2.30
N ARG A 559 10.77 -29.07 3.33
CA ARG A 559 9.48 -29.72 3.56
C ARG A 559 8.35 -28.85 3.05
N GLU A 560 7.51 -29.41 2.21
CA GLU A 560 6.28 -28.77 1.75
C GLU A 560 5.11 -29.15 2.68
N VAL A 561 4.27 -28.16 2.98
CA VAL A 561 3.10 -28.31 3.88
C VAL A 561 1.89 -27.61 3.28
N ILE A 562 0.71 -28.03 3.68
CA ILE A 562 -0.54 -27.33 3.39
C ILE A 562 -1.04 -26.69 4.68
N LEU A 563 -1.09 -25.37 4.69
CA LEU A 563 -1.66 -24.60 5.77
C LEU A 563 -3.18 -24.57 5.65
N SER A 564 -3.86 -24.82 6.76
CA SER A 564 -5.33 -24.74 6.85
C SER A 564 -5.83 -23.31 6.63
N ASP A 565 -7.09 -23.20 6.21
CA ASP A 565 -7.81 -21.94 6.22
C ASP A 565 -8.07 -21.43 7.64
N PHE A 566 -8.27 -20.12 7.75
CA PHE A 566 -8.64 -19.52 9.03
C PHE A 566 -9.57 -18.31 8.89
N ASN A 567 -10.26 -18.02 10.00
CA ASN A 567 -11.15 -16.88 10.15
C ASN A 567 -10.73 -16.06 11.35
N LEU A 568 -10.56 -14.76 11.17
CA LEU A 568 -10.26 -13.82 12.25
C LEU A 568 -11.36 -12.77 12.37
N PHE A 569 -11.80 -12.55 13.61
CA PHE A 569 -12.75 -11.49 13.95
C PHE A 569 -12.04 -10.43 14.79
N ASN A 570 -12.23 -9.17 14.41
CA ASN A 570 -11.63 -8.02 15.08
C ASN A 570 -12.70 -6.97 15.38
N ALA A 571 -12.46 -6.14 16.41
CA ALA A 571 -13.30 -4.98 16.70
C ALA A 571 -12.41 -3.74 16.95
N SER A 572 -12.88 -2.60 16.48
CA SER A 572 -12.32 -1.28 16.80
C SER A 572 -13.42 -0.41 17.38
N ILE A 573 -13.14 0.23 18.49
CA ILE A 573 -14.05 1.19 19.14
C ILE A 573 -13.30 2.50 19.24
N SER A 574 -13.89 3.58 18.79
CA SER A 574 -13.31 4.92 18.98
C SER A 574 -14.36 5.91 19.43
N GLN A 575 -13.94 6.84 20.31
CA GLN A 575 -14.78 7.89 20.86
C GLN A 575 -14.06 9.24 20.80
N GLN A 576 -14.65 10.17 20.08
CA GLN A 576 -14.30 11.57 20.12
C GLN A 576 -15.03 12.22 21.33
N ILE A 577 -14.29 12.57 22.37
CA ILE A 577 -14.85 13.19 23.59
C ILE A 577 -15.20 14.66 23.32
N ASN A 578 -14.31 15.36 22.64
CA ASN A 578 -14.49 16.73 22.19
C ASN A 578 -13.64 16.96 20.92
N PRO A 579 -13.68 18.11 20.25
CA PRO A 579 -12.92 18.34 19.02
C PRO A 579 -11.39 18.14 19.13
N LYS A 580 -10.86 18.12 20.36
CA LYS A 580 -9.42 18.00 20.63
C LYS A 580 -9.01 16.61 21.10
N LEU A 581 -9.87 15.83 21.75
CA LEU A 581 -9.51 14.59 22.44
C LEU A 581 -10.33 13.41 21.92
N SER A 582 -9.65 12.35 21.53
CA SER A 582 -10.25 11.05 21.18
C SER A 582 -9.49 9.88 21.78
N PHE A 583 -10.24 8.83 22.09
CA PHE A 583 -9.72 7.53 22.51
C PHE A 583 -10.10 6.44 21.52
N TYR A 584 -9.33 5.37 21.48
CA TYR A 584 -9.65 4.18 20.71
C TYR A 584 -9.15 2.91 21.38
N LEU A 585 -9.85 1.80 21.09
CA LEU A 585 -9.49 0.45 21.50
C LEU A 585 -9.64 -0.47 20.30
N ASN A 586 -8.57 -1.18 19.96
CA ASN A 586 -8.57 -2.25 18.96
C ASN A 586 -8.44 -3.59 19.65
N LEU A 587 -9.29 -4.54 19.30
CA LEU A 587 -9.28 -5.93 19.74
C LEU A 587 -9.09 -6.79 18.50
N ASN A 588 -7.98 -7.49 18.39
CA ASN A 588 -7.70 -8.37 17.26
C ASN A 588 -7.81 -9.83 17.69
N ASN A 589 -8.22 -10.69 16.73
CA ASN A 589 -8.44 -12.11 16.96
C ASN A 589 -9.30 -12.37 18.23
N ILE A 590 -10.47 -11.75 18.28
CA ILE A 590 -11.35 -11.75 19.48
C ILE A 590 -11.68 -13.18 19.96
N LEU A 591 -11.85 -14.11 19.01
CA LEU A 591 -12.17 -15.49 19.30
C LEU A 591 -10.97 -16.33 19.75
N ASN A 592 -9.78 -15.72 19.80
CA ASN A 592 -8.51 -16.38 20.12
C ASN A 592 -8.25 -17.63 19.26
N LYS A 593 -8.53 -17.52 17.95
CA LYS A 593 -8.28 -18.60 17.00
C LYS A 593 -6.80 -18.85 16.88
N GLU A 594 -6.37 -20.09 17.03
CA GLU A 594 -5.03 -20.55 16.65
C GLU A 594 -4.99 -20.77 15.15
N TYR A 595 -3.95 -20.26 14.50
CA TYR A 595 -3.77 -20.32 13.05
C TYR A 595 -2.29 -20.15 12.69
N THR A 596 -1.93 -20.54 11.47
CA THR A 596 -0.56 -20.35 10.94
C THR A 596 -0.62 -19.47 9.70
N ASP A 597 0.12 -18.35 9.69
CA ASP A 597 0.29 -17.50 8.50
C ASP A 597 1.48 -17.93 7.66
N VAL A 598 2.60 -18.20 8.31
CA VAL A 598 3.83 -18.72 7.70
C VAL A 598 4.29 -19.91 8.53
N VAL A 599 4.54 -21.06 7.90
CA VAL A 599 4.94 -22.27 8.62
C VAL A 599 6.23 -22.05 9.42
N GLY A 600 6.21 -22.45 10.69
CA GLY A 600 7.34 -22.34 11.61
C GLY A 600 7.56 -20.94 12.19
N TYR A 601 6.58 -20.03 12.00
CA TYR A 601 6.62 -18.68 12.58
C TYR A 601 5.39 -18.43 13.45
N THR A 602 5.61 -17.83 14.61
CA THR A 602 4.58 -17.55 15.61
C THR A 602 3.58 -16.52 15.08
N THR A 603 2.30 -16.77 15.28
CA THR A 603 1.22 -15.84 14.98
C THR A 603 0.64 -15.19 16.25
N LYS A 604 0.12 -13.97 16.10
CA LYS A 604 -0.48 -13.22 17.20
C LYS A 604 -1.78 -13.88 17.65
N ASN A 605 -1.85 -14.24 18.90
CA ASN A 605 -3.09 -14.61 19.58
C ASN A 605 -4.01 -13.41 19.77
N ARG A 606 -5.11 -13.54 20.54
CA ARG A 606 -5.94 -12.40 20.92
C ARG A 606 -5.06 -11.29 21.51
N ASN A 607 -5.19 -10.12 20.94
CA ASN A 607 -4.38 -8.98 21.36
C ASN A 607 -5.19 -7.67 21.30
N PHE A 608 -4.71 -6.65 21.99
CA PHE A 608 -5.37 -5.36 22.03
C PHE A 608 -4.36 -4.21 21.90
N THR A 609 -4.90 -3.07 21.46
CA THR A 609 -4.21 -1.78 21.47
C THR A 609 -5.20 -0.72 21.95
N PHE A 610 -4.82 0.03 22.98
CA PHE A 610 -5.54 1.19 23.47
C PHE A 610 -4.72 2.45 23.24
N GLY A 611 -5.36 3.54 22.83
CA GLY A 611 -4.65 4.79 22.62
C GLY A 611 -5.53 6.02 22.68
N MET A 612 -4.86 7.17 22.69
CA MET A 612 -5.49 8.47 22.65
C MET A 612 -4.79 9.40 21.66
N ASN A 613 -5.55 10.34 21.11
CA ASN A 613 -5.03 11.46 20.31
C ASN A 613 -5.55 12.76 20.90
N TYR A 614 -4.66 13.75 21.00
CA TYR A 614 -4.97 15.10 21.44
C TYR A 614 -4.51 16.11 20.38
N ARG A 615 -5.38 17.06 20.04
CA ARG A 615 -5.11 18.17 19.11
C ARG A 615 -5.22 19.49 19.87
N PHE A 616 -4.22 20.35 19.74
CA PHE A 616 -4.11 21.62 20.48
C PHE A 616 -4.98 22.73 19.89
#